data_600419e63ec7f62bcaf57e0d778bc8cc
#
_entry.id   600419e63ec7f62bcaf57e0d778bc8cc
#
_cell.length_a   1.000
_cell.length_b   1.000
_cell.length_c   1.000
_cell.angle_alpha   90.00
_cell.angle_beta   90.00
_cell.angle_gamma   90.00
#
_symmetry.space_group_name_H-M   'P 1'
#
loop_
_entity.id
_entity.type
_entity.pdbx_description
1 polymer ?
#
loop_
_entity_poly.entity_id
_entity_poly.type
_entity_poly.pdbx_seq_one_letter_code
_entity_poly.pdbx_strand_id
1 'polypeptide(L)'
;RREAEELEARAVVYNLYEEVGHTVRTVEVFDTEILPRAREIRSEIERGYSVGRFSHTALINAQAELLAAASARLDACADHHRLLVSIERLTGGESVSTANNAEVSP
;
A
#
# COMPACT_ATOMS: atom_id res chain seq x y z
N ARG A 1 -14.80 4.05 34.34
CA ARG A 1 -15.45 3.60 33.10
C ARG A 1 -15.12 4.46 31.91
N ARG A 2 -15.29 5.77 32.05
CA ARG A 2 -14.91 6.70 30.96
C ARG A 2 -13.41 6.64 30.68
N GLU A 3 -12.61 6.55 31.71
CA GLU A 3 -11.16 6.43 31.57
C GLU A 3 -10.75 5.17 30.84
N ALA A 4 -11.42 4.04 31.12
CA ALA A 4 -11.16 2.77 30.45
C ALA A 4 -11.58 2.82 28.98
N GLU A 5 -12.72 3.43 28.67
CA GLU A 5 -13.21 3.61 27.30
C GLU A 5 -12.31 4.54 26.50
N GLU A 6 -11.83 5.61 27.12
CA GLU A 6 -10.86 6.53 26.49
C GLU A 6 -9.53 5.86 26.22
N LEU A 7 -9.06 5.01 27.15
CA LEU A 7 -7.82 4.25 26.96
C LEU A 7 -7.95 3.23 25.85
N GLU A 8 -9.10 2.54 25.76
CA GLU A 8 -9.37 1.61 24.66
C GLU A 8 -9.40 2.34 23.33
N ALA A 9 -10.06 3.49 23.24
CA ALA A 9 -10.13 4.29 22.03
C ALA A 9 -8.73 4.75 21.60
N ARG A 10 -7.91 5.20 22.53
CA ARG A 10 -6.53 5.59 22.26
C ARG A 10 -5.68 4.42 21.77
N ALA A 11 -5.87 3.25 22.36
CA ALA A 11 -5.15 2.04 21.96
C ALA A 11 -5.53 1.61 20.54
N VAL A 12 -6.79 1.70 20.18
CA VAL A 12 -7.27 1.40 18.82
C VAL A 12 -6.65 2.36 17.81
N VAL A 13 -6.67 3.66 18.11
CA VAL A 13 -6.08 4.68 17.24
C VAL A 13 -4.57 4.48 17.10
N TYR A 14 -3.88 4.20 18.20
CA TYR A 14 -2.45 3.91 18.20
C TYR A 14 -2.13 2.73 17.29
N ASN A 15 -2.89 1.64 17.42
CA ASN A 15 -2.70 0.45 16.59
C ASN A 15 -2.94 0.75 15.12
N LEU A 16 -3.92 1.58 14.79
CA LEU A 16 -4.18 2.00 13.41
C LEU A 16 -3.02 2.80 12.82
N TYR A 17 -2.43 3.71 13.61
CA TYR A 17 -1.25 4.46 13.18
C TYR A 17 -0.04 3.55 12.94
N GLU A 18 0.13 2.54 13.79
CA GLU A 18 1.18 1.53 13.61
C GLU A 18 0.98 0.76 12.30
N GLU A 19 -0.25 0.36 12.01
CA GLU A 19 -0.59 -0.35 10.77
C GLU A 19 -0.40 0.54 9.55
N VAL A 20 -0.73 1.82 9.62
CA VAL A 20 -0.47 2.78 8.55
C VAL A 20 1.03 2.86 8.24
N GLY A 21 1.86 2.97 9.29
CA GLY A 21 3.31 2.95 9.12
C GLY A 21 3.80 1.68 8.44
N HIS A 22 3.22 0.55 8.78
CA HIS A 22 3.54 -0.73 8.16
C HIS A 22 3.16 -0.74 6.67
N THR A 23 1.99 -0.24 6.31
CA THR A 23 1.57 -0.19 4.90
C THR A 23 2.43 0.75 4.07
N VAL A 24 2.86 1.88 4.63
CA VAL A 24 3.80 2.79 3.97
C VAL A 24 5.10 2.08 3.65
N ARG A 25 5.67 1.36 4.62
CA ARG A 25 6.90 0.60 4.42
C ARG A 25 6.72 -0.51 3.39
N THR A 26 5.58 -1.18 3.39
CA THR A 26 5.27 -2.25 2.42
C THR A 26 5.25 -1.68 0.99
N VAL A 27 4.55 -0.57 0.76
CA VAL A 27 4.50 0.09 -0.55
C VAL A 27 5.91 0.53 -0.97
N GLU A 28 6.69 1.07 -0.05
CA GLU A 28 8.05 1.51 -0.30
C GLU A 28 8.95 0.34 -0.75
N VAL A 29 8.84 -0.82 -0.11
CA VAL A 29 9.57 -2.02 -0.50
C VAL A 29 9.17 -2.48 -1.90
N PHE A 30 7.88 -2.46 -2.23
CA PHE A 30 7.43 -2.76 -3.59
C PHE A 30 8.04 -1.81 -4.61
N ASP A 31 8.06 -0.52 -4.33
CA ASP A 31 8.54 0.50 -5.26
C ASP A 31 10.07 0.50 -5.43
N THR A 32 10.81 0.24 -4.37
CA THR A 32 12.28 0.34 -4.38
C THR A 32 12.98 -0.98 -4.63
N GLU A 33 12.37 -2.11 -4.29
CA GLU A 33 13.01 -3.42 -4.37
C GLU A 33 12.28 -4.42 -5.26
N ILE A 34 11.00 -4.66 -4.98
CA ILE A 34 10.27 -5.77 -5.60
C ILE A 34 9.97 -5.50 -7.08
N LEU A 35 9.34 -4.36 -7.39
CA LEU A 35 8.98 -4.01 -8.76
C LEU A 35 10.18 -3.78 -9.66
N PRO A 36 11.21 -3.03 -9.24
CA PRO A 36 12.40 -2.87 -10.07
C PRO A 36 13.07 -4.20 -10.41
N ARG A 37 13.16 -5.09 -9.43
CA ARG A 37 13.76 -6.41 -9.63
C ARG A 37 12.94 -7.28 -10.57
N ALA A 38 11.62 -7.29 -10.41
CA ALA A 38 10.72 -8.04 -11.29
C ALA A 38 10.80 -7.54 -12.73
N ARG A 39 10.88 -6.22 -12.92
CA ARG A 39 11.06 -5.61 -14.25
C ARG A 39 12.40 -6.00 -14.88
N GLU A 40 13.45 -6.00 -14.09
CA GLU A 40 14.78 -6.38 -14.54
C GLU A 40 14.81 -7.85 -14.97
N ILE A 41 14.22 -8.73 -14.17
CA ILE A 41 14.13 -10.17 -14.50
C ILE A 41 13.34 -10.36 -15.80
N ARG A 42 12.20 -9.68 -15.93
CA ARG A 42 11.40 -9.76 -17.15
C ARG A 42 12.21 -9.30 -18.37
N SER A 43 12.93 -8.21 -18.26
CA SER A 43 13.75 -7.67 -19.35
C SER A 43 14.85 -8.64 -19.75
N GLU A 44 15.51 -9.27 -18.80
CA GLU A 44 16.55 -10.27 -19.06
C GLU A 44 15.99 -11.50 -19.77
N ILE A 45 14.82 -11.96 -19.31
CA ILE A 45 14.15 -13.12 -19.92
C ILE A 45 13.66 -12.79 -21.32
N GLU A 46 13.13 -11.59 -21.56
CA GLU A 46 12.73 -11.14 -22.90
C GLU A 46 13.93 -11.16 -23.86
N ARG A 47 15.05 -10.63 -23.42
CA ARG A 47 16.29 -10.65 -24.23
C ARG A 47 16.76 -12.07 -24.52
N GLY A 48 16.76 -12.91 -23.49
CA GLY A 48 17.15 -14.31 -23.65
C GLY A 48 16.18 -15.09 -24.53
N TYR A 49 14.89 -14.80 -24.44
CA TYR A 49 13.88 -15.40 -25.30
C TYR A 49 14.11 -15.04 -26.77
N SER A 50 14.39 -13.78 -27.07
CA SER A 50 14.62 -13.32 -28.44
C SER A 50 15.81 -13.98 -29.12
N VAL A 51 16.80 -14.45 -28.36
CA VAL A 51 17.97 -15.16 -28.87
C VAL A 51 17.92 -16.68 -28.62
N GLY A 52 16.77 -17.19 -28.18
CA GLY A 52 16.57 -18.62 -27.99
C GLY A 52 17.11 -19.21 -26.69
N ARG A 53 17.52 -18.39 -25.75
CA ARG A 53 18.08 -18.86 -24.45
C ARG A 53 17.01 -19.33 -23.48
N PHE A 54 15.85 -18.69 -23.50
CA PHE A 54 14.73 -19.01 -22.61
C PHE A 54 13.51 -19.42 -23.41
N SER A 55 12.70 -20.27 -22.81
CA SER A 55 11.44 -20.73 -23.41
C SER A 55 10.36 -19.65 -23.33
N HIS A 56 9.33 -19.80 -24.15
CA HIS A 56 8.14 -18.96 -24.12
C HIS A 56 7.46 -19.04 -22.74
N THR A 57 7.46 -20.24 -22.11
CA THR A 57 6.91 -20.43 -20.76
C THR A 57 7.64 -19.58 -19.74
N ALA A 58 8.97 -19.50 -19.82
CA ALA A 58 9.76 -18.67 -18.93
C ALA A 58 9.39 -17.18 -19.07
N LEU A 59 9.16 -16.72 -20.30
CA LEU A 59 8.74 -15.34 -20.57
C LEU A 59 7.36 -15.06 -19.96
N ILE A 60 6.40 -15.95 -20.18
CA ILE A 60 5.05 -15.82 -19.62
C ILE A 60 5.09 -15.80 -18.10
N ASN A 61 5.89 -16.68 -17.48
CA ASN A 61 6.03 -16.72 -16.02
C ASN A 61 6.61 -15.43 -15.46
N ALA A 62 7.61 -14.85 -16.12
CA ALA A 62 8.21 -13.59 -15.70
C ALA A 62 7.20 -12.44 -15.79
N GLN A 63 6.41 -12.40 -16.86
CA GLN A 63 5.35 -11.40 -17.03
C GLN A 63 4.27 -11.56 -15.96
N ALA A 64 3.87 -12.80 -15.66
CA ALA A 64 2.88 -13.09 -14.64
C ALA A 64 3.37 -12.67 -13.24
N GLU A 65 4.64 -12.90 -12.93
CA GLU A 65 5.24 -12.49 -11.65
C GLU A 65 5.28 -10.97 -11.51
N LEU A 66 5.63 -10.24 -12.57
CA LEU A 66 5.62 -8.79 -12.55
C LEU A 66 4.19 -8.27 -12.33
N LEU A 67 3.21 -8.84 -13.01
CA LEU A 67 1.81 -8.47 -12.85
C LEU A 67 1.33 -8.74 -11.42
N ALA A 68 1.69 -9.90 -10.86
CA ALA A 68 1.34 -10.26 -9.49
C ALA A 68 1.94 -9.28 -8.48
N ALA A 69 3.20 -8.88 -8.68
CA ALA A 69 3.84 -7.89 -7.83
C ALA A 69 3.16 -6.52 -7.91
N ALA A 70 2.81 -6.08 -9.12
CA ALA A 70 2.10 -4.82 -9.32
C ALA A 70 0.71 -4.84 -8.67
N SER A 71 0.00 -5.97 -8.78
CA SER A 71 -1.29 -6.17 -8.14
C SER A 71 -1.19 -6.15 -6.61
N ALA A 72 -0.18 -6.82 -6.07
CA ALA A 72 0.06 -6.83 -4.62
C ALA A 72 0.39 -5.43 -4.10
N ARG A 73 1.12 -4.62 -4.87
CA ARG A 73 1.38 -3.23 -4.52
C ARG A 73 0.08 -2.42 -4.45
N LEU A 74 -0.80 -2.60 -5.41
CA LEU A 74 -2.10 -1.92 -5.41
C LEU A 74 -2.95 -2.33 -4.21
N ASP A 75 -2.91 -3.61 -3.83
CA ASP A 75 -3.60 -4.10 -2.63
C ASP A 75 -3.07 -3.41 -1.36
N ALA A 76 -1.75 -3.26 -1.26
CA ALA A 76 -1.12 -2.56 -0.13
C ALA A 76 -1.54 -1.09 -0.09
N CYS A 77 -1.64 -0.42 -1.26
CA CYS A 77 -2.13 0.95 -1.35
C CYS A 77 -3.60 1.06 -0.93
N ALA A 78 -4.43 0.09 -1.31
CA ALA A 78 -5.83 0.05 -0.92
C ALA A 78 -5.97 -0.13 0.59
N ASP A 79 -5.17 -1.00 1.19
CA ASP A 79 -5.13 -1.21 2.65
C ASP A 79 -4.72 0.06 3.37
N HIS A 80 -3.71 0.75 2.88
CA HIS A 80 -3.27 2.03 3.42
C HIS A 80 -4.41 3.05 3.42
N HIS A 81 -5.11 3.16 2.31
CA HIS A 81 -6.25 4.08 2.17
C HIS A 81 -7.37 3.73 3.16
N ARG A 82 -7.71 2.45 3.29
CA ARG A 82 -8.73 2.00 4.24
C ARG A 82 -8.36 2.34 5.69
N LEU A 83 -7.10 2.18 6.04
CA LEU A 83 -6.62 2.51 7.38
C LEU A 83 -6.72 4.01 7.65
N LEU A 84 -6.36 4.84 6.67
CA LEU A 84 -6.51 6.30 6.79
C LEU A 84 -7.96 6.71 6.99
N VAL A 85 -8.87 6.09 6.22
CA VAL A 85 -10.31 6.34 6.37
C VAL A 85 -10.80 5.92 7.76
N SER A 86 -10.33 4.78 8.26
CA SER A 86 -10.68 4.31 9.61
C SER A 86 -10.21 5.26 10.69
N ILE A 87 -9.00 5.78 10.58
CA ILE A 87 -8.46 6.78 11.51
C ILE A 87 -9.31 8.05 11.46
N GLU A 88 -9.65 8.51 10.27
CA GLU A 88 -10.49 9.67 10.09
C GLU A 88 -11.83 9.51 10.79
N ARG A 89 -12.46 8.36 10.66
CA ARG A 89 -13.74 8.08 11.31
C ARG A 89 -13.65 8.09 12.83
N LEU A 90 -12.54 7.62 13.38
CA LEU A 90 -12.38 7.51 14.83
C LEU A 90 -11.92 8.82 15.48
N THR A 91 -11.08 9.59 14.77
CA THR A 91 -10.47 10.79 15.35
C THR A 91 -10.95 12.05 14.70
N GLY A 92 -11.44 11.92 13.49
CA GLY A 92 -11.44 12.99 12.56
C GLY A 92 -12.78 13.53 12.13
N GLY A 93 -13.87 13.06 12.67
CA GLY A 93 -15.13 13.74 12.44
C GLY A 93 -14.98 15.22 12.76
N GLU A 94 -14.22 15.54 13.78
CA GLU A 94 -13.90 16.91 14.19
C GLU A 94 -12.91 17.59 13.27
N SER A 95 -11.83 16.90 12.85
CA SER A 95 -10.80 17.49 11.98
C SER A 95 -11.34 17.76 10.58
N VAL A 96 -12.11 16.86 10.01
CA VAL A 96 -12.74 17.05 8.70
C VAL A 96 -13.78 18.15 8.76
N SER A 97 -14.57 18.19 9.82
CA SER A 97 -15.56 19.25 10.05
C SER A 97 -14.91 20.62 10.18
N THR A 98 -13.78 20.68 10.90
CA THR A 98 -13.01 21.92 11.06
C THR A 98 -12.41 22.38 9.73
N ALA A 99 -11.87 21.46 8.94
CA ALA A 99 -11.32 21.77 7.62
C ALA A 99 -12.41 22.27 6.67
N ASN A 100 -13.57 21.64 6.67
CA ASN A 100 -14.71 22.07 5.85
C ASN A 100 -15.21 23.43 6.28
N ASN A 101 -15.27 23.70 7.57
CA ASN A 101 -15.68 25.02 8.09
C ASN A 101 -14.67 26.10 7.72
N ALA A 102 -13.40 25.78 7.73
CA ALA A 102 -12.33 26.71 7.34
C ALA A 102 -12.42 27.06 5.84
N GLU A 103 -12.78 26.09 5.00
CA GLU A 103 -12.97 26.31 3.56
C GLU A 103 -14.26 27.09 3.23
N VAL A 104 -15.29 26.89 4.03
CA VAL A 104 -16.60 27.53 3.81
C VAL A 104 -16.64 28.95 4.39
N SER A 105 -15.82 29.25 5.39
CA SER A 105 -15.76 30.60 5.97
C SER A 105 -15.01 31.55 5.03
N PRO A 106 -15.65 32.62 4.56
CA PRO A 106 -14.99 33.63 3.74
C PRO A 106 -13.97 34.44 4.52
#